data_5f61c7cc30e59cd7d0a1eae24c9e7805
#
_entry.id   5f61c7cc30e59cd7d0a1eae24c9e7805
#
_cell.length_a   1.000
_cell.length_b   1.000
_cell.length_c   1.000
_cell.angle_alpha   90.00
_cell.angle_beta   90.00
_cell.angle_gamma   90.00
#
_symmetry.space_group_name_H-M   'P 1'
#
loop_
_entity.id
_entity.type
_entity.pdbx_description
1 polymer ?
#
loop_
_entity_poly.entity_id
_entity_poly.type
_entity_poly.pdbx_seq_one_letter_code
_entity_poly.pdbx_strand_id
1 'polypeptide(L)' 'MSKNDITVLLVEDELTLAMIIKDTLEENGFTIHTASDGEEGLHLFFELRPDVLVADVMMPKMDGFEMVRRIYRESHS' A
#
# COMPACT_ATOMS: atom_id res chain seq x y z
N MET A 1 -18.97 -4.58 -7.57
CA MET A 1 -17.96 -3.50 -7.53
C MET A 1 -17.15 -3.52 -8.81
N SER A 2 -17.01 -2.41 -9.48
CA SER A 2 -16.17 -2.31 -10.67
C SER A 2 -14.71 -2.12 -10.26
N LYS A 3 -13.78 -2.31 -11.20
CA LYS A 3 -12.36 -2.09 -10.95
C LYS A 3 -12.08 -0.65 -10.52
N ASN A 4 -12.85 0.32 -11.05
CA ASN A 4 -12.65 1.73 -10.71
C ASN A 4 -12.94 2.05 -9.25
N ASP A 5 -13.70 1.18 -8.58
CA ASP A 5 -14.04 1.38 -7.17
C ASP A 5 -13.06 0.70 -6.23
N ILE A 6 -12.08 -0.02 -6.77
CA ILE A 6 -11.10 -0.73 -5.95
C ILE A 6 -9.89 0.17 -5.70
N THR A 7 -9.61 0.44 -4.45
CA THR A 7 -8.49 1.27 -4.03
C THR A 7 -7.35 0.39 -3.54
N VAL A 8 -6.17 0.60 -4.10
CA VAL A 8 -4.96 -0.16 -3.77
C VAL A 8 -3.94 0.78 -3.14
N LEU A 9 -3.39 0.39 -2.00
CA LEU A 9 -2.25 1.08 -1.42
C LEU A 9 -1.00 0.25 -1.72
N LEU A 10 -0.07 0.84 -2.45
CA LEU A 10 1.20 0.21 -2.81
C LEU A 10 2.31 0.82 -1.97
N VAL A 11 2.97 -0.01 -1.17
CA VAL A 11 4.08 0.43 -0.33
C VAL A 11 5.36 -0.17 -0.88
N GLU A 12 6.19 0.68 -1.49
CA GLU A 12 7.40 0.27 -2.17
C GLU A 12 8.42 1.40 -2.09
N ASP A 13 9.63 1.11 -1.62
CA ASP A 13 10.67 2.12 -1.44
C ASP A 13 11.45 2.42 -2.72
N GLU A 14 11.40 1.54 -3.72
CA GLU A 14 12.08 1.75 -4.99
C GLU A 14 11.12 2.48 -5.93
N LEU A 15 11.38 3.77 -6.17
CA LEU A 15 10.46 4.65 -6.88
C LEU A 15 10.15 4.20 -8.30
N THR A 16 11.15 3.72 -9.03
CA THR A 16 10.93 3.29 -10.42
C THR A 16 9.98 2.09 -10.47
N LEU A 17 10.19 1.13 -9.56
CA LEU A 17 9.31 -0.04 -9.49
C LEU A 17 7.90 0.35 -9.08
N ALA A 18 7.78 1.25 -8.11
CA ALA A 18 6.47 1.75 -7.67
C ALA A 18 5.71 2.40 -8.82
N MET A 19 6.40 3.19 -9.64
CA MET A 19 5.78 3.85 -10.78
C MET A 19 5.31 2.85 -11.83
N ILE A 20 6.11 1.83 -12.11
CA ILE A 20 5.75 0.79 -13.08
C ILE A 20 4.50 0.04 -12.62
N ILE A 21 4.47 -0.37 -11.37
CA ILE A 21 3.33 -1.10 -10.80
C ILE A 21 2.09 -0.21 -10.80
N LYS A 22 2.25 1.04 -10.36
CA LYS A 22 1.13 2.00 -10.33
C LYS A 22 0.54 2.19 -11.72
N ASP A 23 1.38 2.45 -12.72
CA ASP A 23 0.91 2.67 -14.07
C ASP A 23 0.17 1.45 -14.62
N THR A 24 0.73 0.27 -14.39
CA THR A 24 0.13 -0.98 -14.86
C THR A 24 -1.25 -1.20 -14.24
N LEU A 25 -1.37 -0.98 -12.95
CA LEU A 25 -2.65 -1.18 -12.26
C LEU A 25 -3.66 -0.11 -12.63
N GLU A 26 -3.22 1.14 -12.81
CA GLU A 26 -4.12 2.20 -13.24
C GLU A 26 -4.65 1.95 -14.65
N GLU A 27 -3.84 1.38 -15.53
CA GLU A 27 -4.29 0.99 -16.87
C GLU A 27 -5.39 -0.07 -16.81
N ASN A 28 -5.43 -0.85 -15.75
CA ASN A 28 -6.45 -1.88 -15.55
C ASN A 28 -7.63 -1.38 -14.72
N GLY A 29 -7.71 -0.09 -14.44
CA GLY A 29 -8.89 0.52 -13.83
C GLY A 29 -8.86 0.63 -12.32
N PHE A 30 -7.74 0.30 -11.66
CA PHE A 30 -7.62 0.44 -10.21
C PHE A 30 -7.23 1.87 -9.83
N THR A 31 -7.63 2.29 -8.63
CA THR A 31 -7.19 3.55 -8.06
C THR A 31 -6.01 3.24 -7.14
N ILE A 32 -4.84 3.82 -7.43
CA ILE A 32 -3.60 3.48 -6.74
C ILE A 32 -3.08 4.66 -5.95
N HIS A 33 -2.75 4.42 -4.68
CA HIS A 33 -2.01 5.34 -3.85
C HIS A 33 -0.69 4.68 -3.48
N THR A 34 0.37 5.46 -3.38
CA THR A 34 1.70 4.91 -3.09
C THR A 34 2.25 5.47 -1.79
N ALA A 35 3.03 4.65 -1.10
CA ALA A 35 3.82 5.05 0.05
C ALA A 35 5.24 4.55 -0.16
N SER A 36 6.22 5.29 0.32
CA SER A 36 7.62 4.97 0.07
C SER A 36 8.29 4.18 1.19
N ASP A 37 7.62 4.02 2.31
CA ASP A 37 8.13 3.19 3.41
C ASP A 37 6.96 2.71 4.27
N GLY A 38 7.28 1.82 5.22
CA GLY A 38 6.26 1.21 6.05
C GLY A 38 5.54 2.17 6.99
N GLU A 39 6.23 3.21 7.47
CA GLU A 39 5.60 4.19 8.33
C GLU A 39 4.56 5.02 7.57
N GLU A 40 4.92 5.48 6.38
CA GLU A 40 3.98 6.18 5.51
C GLU A 40 2.83 5.25 5.12
N GLY A 41 3.16 3.99 4.80
CA GLY A 41 2.16 2.99 4.45
C GLY A 41 1.14 2.78 5.57
N LEU A 42 1.62 2.66 6.80
CA LEU A 42 0.76 2.50 7.97
C LEU A 42 -0.18 3.69 8.13
N HIS A 43 0.36 4.91 8.03
CA HIS A 43 -0.43 6.12 8.12
C HIS A 43 -1.50 6.18 7.03
N LEU A 44 -1.11 5.93 5.79
CA LEU A 44 -2.04 6.00 4.66
C LEU A 44 -3.09 4.89 4.72
N PHE A 45 -2.73 3.71 5.25
CA PHE A 45 -3.71 2.64 5.38
C PHE A 45 -4.91 3.10 6.22
N PHE A 46 -4.66 3.70 7.37
CA PHE A 46 -5.75 4.14 8.23
C PHE A 46 -6.47 5.38 7.71
N GLU A 47 -5.78 6.20 6.93
CA GLU A 47 -6.39 7.37 6.32
C GLU A 47 -7.28 7.00 5.12
N LEU A 48 -6.80 6.12 4.26
CA LEU A 48 -7.46 5.79 3.00
C LEU A 48 -8.39 4.58 3.08
N ARG A 49 -8.13 3.67 4.01
CA ARG A 49 -8.86 2.40 4.12
C ARG A 49 -8.92 1.67 2.78
N PRO A 50 -7.77 1.32 2.20
CA PRO A 50 -7.76 0.68 0.88
C PRO A 50 -8.37 -0.71 0.90
N ASP A 51 -8.82 -1.17 -0.25
CA ASP A 51 -9.35 -2.52 -0.41
C ASP A 51 -8.23 -3.55 -0.48
N VAL A 52 -7.07 -3.15 -1.01
CA VAL A 52 -5.92 -4.04 -1.21
C VAL A 52 -4.66 -3.33 -0.77
N LEU A 53 -3.80 -4.05 -0.06
CA LEU A 53 -2.49 -3.56 0.35
C LEU A 53 -1.42 -4.42 -0.32
N VAL A 54 -0.53 -3.78 -1.07
CA VAL A 54 0.62 -4.45 -1.68
C VAL A 54 1.87 -3.83 -1.06
N ALA A 55 2.69 -4.63 -0.40
CA ALA A 55 3.84 -4.12 0.34
C ALA A 55 5.07 -4.98 0.15
N ASP A 56 6.22 -4.31 -0.02
CA ASP A 56 7.52 -4.97 0.00
C ASP A 56 7.85 -5.35 1.45
N VAL A 57 8.40 -6.55 1.65
CA VAL A 57 8.76 -7.01 2.99
C VAL A 57 10.09 -6.42 3.47
N MET A 58 10.94 -5.96 2.55
CA MET A 58 12.28 -5.45 2.88
C MET A 58 12.36 -3.95 2.62
N MET A 59 11.84 -3.18 3.55
CA MET A 59 11.86 -1.72 3.44
C MET A 59 12.61 -1.10 4.62
N PRO A 60 13.25 0.07 4.40
CA PRO A 60 13.83 0.80 5.52
C PRO A 60 12.75 1.28 6.48
N LYS A 61 13.11 1.58 7.71
CA LYS A 61 12.26 2.04 8.80
C LYS A 61 11.30 0.98 9.30
N MET A 62 10.39 0.51 8.46
CA MET A 62 9.41 -0.49 8.85
C MET A 62 9.15 -1.39 7.66
N ASP A 63 9.51 -2.66 7.77
CA ASP A 63 9.28 -3.60 6.67
C ASP A 63 7.82 -4.01 6.57
N GLY A 64 7.49 -4.73 5.49
CA GLY A 64 6.11 -5.11 5.21
C GLY A 64 5.49 -5.98 6.29
N PHE A 65 6.26 -6.88 6.89
CA PHE A 65 5.73 -7.74 7.97
C PHE A 65 5.37 -6.92 9.20
N GLU A 66 6.24 -6.00 9.61
CA GLU A 66 5.97 -5.16 10.77
C GLU A 66 4.78 -4.24 10.52
N MET A 67 4.67 -3.70 9.32
CA MET A 67 3.55 -2.83 8.95
C MET A 67 2.22 -3.58 9.05
N VAL A 68 2.16 -4.78 8.47
CA VAL A 68 0.93 -5.59 8.50
C VAL A 68 0.58 -5.98 9.93
N ARG A 69 1.58 -6.34 10.73
CA ARG A 69 1.36 -6.68 12.13
C ARG A 69 0.77 -5.51 12.92
N ARG A 70 1.27 -4.29 12.68
CA ARG A 70 0.74 -3.10 13.35
C ARG A 70 -0.67 -2.78 12.89
N ILE A 71 -0.96 -2.93 11.60
CA ILE A 71 -2.31 -2.73 11.08
C ILE A 71 -3.27 -3.68 11.78
N TYR A 72 -2.91 -4.97 11.85
CA TYR A 72 -3.75 -5.96 12.49
C TYR A 72 -3.99 -5.63 13.96
N ARG A 73 -2.91 -5.33 14.69
CA ARG A 73 -3.00 -5.04 16.12
C ARG A 73 -3.87 -3.82 16.40
N GLU A 74 -3.69 -2.73 15.63
CA GLU A 74 -4.47 -1.52 15.85
C GLU A 74 -5.92 -1.68 15.44
N SER A 75 -6.18 -2.50 14.42
CA SER A 75 -7.54 -2.75 13.96
C SER A 75 -8.32 -3.65 14.92
N HIS A 76 -7.64 -4.42 15.76
CA HIS A 76 -8.26 -5.40 16.66
C HIS A 76 -8.10 -5.04 18.15
N SER A 77 -7.61 -3.85 18.45
CA SER A 77 -7.45 -3.42 19.83
C SER A 77 -8.74 -2.89 20.42
#